data_3952e96900a9f94fea33b9264ec954b0
#
_entry.id   3952e96900a9f94fea33b9264ec954b0
#
_cell.length_a   1.000
_cell.length_b   1.000
_cell.length_c   1.000
_cell.angle_alpha   90.00
_cell.angle_beta   90.00
_cell.angle_gamma   90.00
#
_symmetry.space_group_name_H-M   'P 1'
#
loop_
_entity.id
_entity.type
_entity.pdbx_description
1 polymer ?
#
loop_
_entity_poly.entity_id
_entity_poly.type
_entity_poly.pdbx_seq_one_letter_code
_entity_poly.pdbx_strand_id
1 'polypeptide(L)'
;SPSRGLGDVYKRQLYVNLELDRASCLHRFKDVYTAMHLEPDNLNSIDIWNLRGHSVPMDKLAPKLIRRASKKNYIAVIIDPIYKVITGDENSADQMAHFCNQFDKVCTELGCAVIYCHHHSKGAQGGKRSMDRASGSGVFARDPDALLDLSELDISDSLYKQQEDETVCRICENWMRRFYRNTDDLCSQDDLVTPAKMLEITHKYLHPNSYKLMMTDIDKAKLAVRNRTAWRIEGTLREFPKFAPLNMWFDYPVHREDTVGVLKDCEVEDITPNWKKNFSKKKTNEERSKERKESIETAFSGVQENGKCRISELAEYIGKSEKTVGRYLKEHGGFWIEEGECGLKAQ
;
A
#
# COMPACT_ATOMS: atom_id res chain seq x y z
N SER A 1 -28.51 1.55 -4.25
CA SER A 1 -28.40 2.61 -3.27
C SER A 1 -29.62 3.52 -3.35
N PRO A 2 -30.44 3.63 -2.33
CA PRO A 2 -31.53 4.59 -2.31
C PRO A 2 -30.98 5.96 -1.95
N SER A 3 -31.44 6.98 -2.61
CA SER A 3 -31.22 8.40 -2.40
C SER A 3 -30.03 9.04 -3.14
N ARG A 4 -29.95 8.89 -4.47
CA ARG A 4 -29.51 10.02 -5.28
C ARG A 4 -30.67 11.02 -5.39
N GLY A 5 -31.04 11.58 -4.23
CA GLY A 5 -32.05 12.62 -4.19
C GLY A 5 -31.46 13.95 -4.62
N LEU A 6 -32.32 14.85 -5.10
CA LEU A 6 -32.03 16.23 -5.47
C LEU A 6 -31.16 17.02 -4.45
N GLY A 7 -30.99 16.50 -3.22
CA GLY A 7 -30.13 17.08 -2.17
C GLY A 7 -28.63 17.07 -2.47
N ASP A 8 -28.13 16.18 -3.32
CA ASP A 8 -26.70 16.06 -3.58
C ASP A 8 -26.18 17.10 -4.58
N VAL A 9 -27.05 17.67 -5.43
CA VAL A 9 -26.70 18.67 -6.43
C VAL A 9 -26.26 20.00 -5.81
N TYR A 10 -26.66 20.29 -4.57
CA TYR A 10 -26.36 21.56 -3.88
C TYR A 10 -25.21 21.47 -2.89
N LYS A 11 -24.60 20.30 -2.71
CA LYS A 11 -23.54 20.08 -1.74
C LYS A 11 -22.19 20.48 -2.32
N ARG A 12 -21.73 21.68 -1.99
CA ARG A 12 -20.43 22.18 -2.45
C ARG A 12 -19.29 21.62 -1.62
N GLN A 13 -18.18 21.36 -2.29
CA GLN A 13 -16.94 20.91 -1.67
C GLN A 13 -15.80 21.86 -2.05
N LEU A 14 -14.85 22.04 -1.14
CA LEU A 14 -13.63 22.78 -1.42
C LEU A 14 -12.44 21.81 -1.38
N TYR A 15 -11.73 21.68 -2.48
CA TYR A 15 -10.50 20.91 -2.58
C TYR A 15 -9.28 21.84 -2.54
N VAL A 16 -8.48 21.73 -1.49
CA VAL A 16 -7.24 22.51 -1.30
C VAL A 16 -6.06 21.66 -1.78
N ASN A 17 -5.63 21.89 -3.01
CA ASN A 17 -4.51 21.22 -3.64
C ASN A 17 -3.21 21.90 -3.26
N LEU A 18 -2.34 21.17 -2.55
CA LEU A 18 -1.06 21.67 -2.05
C LEU A 18 0.16 21.07 -2.79
N GLU A 19 -0.06 20.01 -3.57
CA GLU A 19 1.04 19.25 -4.17
C GLU A 19 1.08 19.31 -5.69
N LEU A 20 -0.04 19.18 -6.36
CA LEU A 20 -0.09 19.13 -7.81
C LEU A 20 -0.11 20.53 -8.42
N ASP A 21 0.51 20.70 -9.60
CA ASP A 21 0.24 21.88 -10.41
C ASP A 21 -1.22 21.87 -10.88
N ARG A 22 -1.70 23.05 -11.29
CA ARG A 22 -3.11 23.24 -11.66
C ARG A 22 -3.54 22.32 -12.80
N ALA A 23 -2.70 22.16 -13.82
CA ALA A 23 -3.04 21.38 -15.00
C ALA A 23 -3.15 19.91 -14.66
N SER A 24 -2.17 19.36 -13.92
CA SER A 24 -2.18 17.97 -13.45
C SER A 24 -3.36 17.68 -12.52
N CYS A 25 -3.68 18.60 -11.62
CA CYS A 25 -4.83 18.45 -10.74
C CYS A 25 -6.14 18.34 -11.53
N LEU A 26 -6.37 19.26 -12.46
CA LEU A 26 -7.59 19.25 -13.30
C LEU A 26 -7.64 18.03 -14.23
N HIS A 27 -6.48 17.58 -14.73
CA HIS A 27 -6.41 16.37 -15.56
C HIS A 27 -6.85 15.14 -14.77
N ARG A 28 -6.37 14.97 -13.53
CA ARG A 28 -6.79 13.86 -12.66
C ARG A 28 -8.29 13.87 -12.38
N PHE A 29 -8.86 15.03 -12.08
CA PHE A 29 -10.32 15.15 -11.91
C PHE A 29 -11.06 14.70 -13.19
N LYS A 30 -10.62 15.18 -14.36
CA LYS A 30 -11.22 14.80 -15.65
C LYS A 30 -11.15 13.29 -15.88
N ASP A 31 -9.98 12.67 -15.64
CA ASP A 31 -9.79 11.22 -15.84
C ASP A 31 -10.71 10.41 -14.93
N VAL A 32 -10.80 10.77 -13.65
CA VAL A 32 -11.68 10.10 -12.69
C VAL A 32 -13.15 10.25 -13.09
N TYR A 33 -13.60 11.48 -13.42
CA TYR A 33 -14.98 11.71 -13.86
C TYR A 33 -15.31 10.90 -15.11
N THR A 34 -14.40 10.87 -16.09
CA THR A 34 -14.59 10.10 -17.33
C THR A 34 -14.68 8.60 -17.02
N ALA A 35 -13.78 8.06 -16.18
CA ALA A 35 -13.74 6.64 -15.84
C ALA A 35 -14.93 6.18 -14.97
N MET A 36 -15.52 7.11 -14.22
CA MET A 36 -16.71 6.87 -13.40
C MET A 36 -18.01 7.17 -14.14
N HIS A 37 -17.95 7.61 -15.39
CA HIS A 37 -19.11 8.03 -16.19
C HIS A 37 -19.98 9.10 -15.49
N LEU A 38 -19.30 10.03 -14.79
CA LEU A 38 -19.98 11.14 -14.12
C LEU A 38 -20.25 12.28 -15.09
N GLU A 39 -21.49 12.79 -15.06
CA GLU A 39 -21.87 13.91 -15.90
C GLU A 39 -21.21 15.23 -15.47
N PRO A 40 -20.84 16.12 -16.43
CA PRO A 40 -20.18 17.39 -16.15
C PRO A 40 -20.93 18.34 -15.22
N ASP A 41 -22.24 18.19 -15.09
CA ASP A 41 -23.11 19.09 -14.31
C ASP A 41 -22.71 19.16 -12.83
N ASN A 42 -22.07 18.12 -12.31
CA ASN A 42 -21.56 18.07 -10.94
C ASN A 42 -20.27 18.86 -10.72
N LEU A 43 -19.57 19.29 -11.78
CA LEU A 43 -18.30 20.02 -11.67
C LEU A 43 -18.45 21.37 -10.96
N ASN A 44 -19.63 21.99 -11.02
CA ASN A 44 -19.92 23.24 -10.31
C ASN A 44 -20.02 23.08 -8.78
N SER A 45 -20.03 21.85 -8.28
CA SER A 45 -20.09 21.54 -6.85
C SER A 45 -18.73 21.41 -6.19
N ILE A 46 -17.63 21.47 -6.98
CA ILE A 46 -16.26 21.39 -6.48
C ILE A 46 -15.51 22.66 -6.83
N ASP A 47 -15.09 23.40 -5.80
CA ASP A 47 -14.15 24.50 -5.96
C ASP A 47 -12.73 23.98 -5.67
N ILE A 48 -11.74 24.32 -6.51
CA ILE A 48 -10.36 23.89 -6.34
C ILE A 48 -9.47 25.09 -6.06
N TRP A 49 -8.77 25.06 -4.91
CA TRP A 49 -7.72 26.02 -4.58
C TRP A 49 -6.35 25.41 -4.85
N ASN A 50 -5.67 25.89 -5.88
CA ASN A 50 -4.30 25.44 -6.19
C ASN A 50 -3.32 26.31 -5.41
N LEU A 51 -2.71 25.73 -4.36
CA LEU A 51 -1.77 26.39 -3.46
C LEU A 51 -0.34 25.80 -3.55
N ARG A 52 -0.04 24.96 -4.53
CA ARG A 52 1.34 24.49 -4.76
C ARG A 52 2.29 25.66 -4.92
N GLY A 53 3.38 25.66 -4.14
CA GLY A 53 4.35 26.77 -4.11
C GLY A 53 3.91 28.02 -3.32
N HIS A 54 2.66 28.02 -2.82
CA HIS A 54 2.08 29.10 -2.01
C HIS A 54 1.47 28.60 -0.70
N SER A 55 1.86 27.38 -0.27
CA SER A 55 1.42 26.83 1.00
C SER A 55 1.90 27.68 2.16
N VAL A 56 1.04 27.87 3.12
CA VAL A 56 1.33 28.55 4.39
C VAL A 56 0.98 27.62 5.54
N PRO A 57 1.61 27.77 6.71
CA PRO A 57 1.26 27.04 7.92
C PRO A 57 -0.24 27.03 8.19
N MET A 58 -0.76 25.93 8.77
CA MET A 58 -2.19 25.76 9.01
C MET A 58 -2.81 26.84 9.89
N ASP A 59 -2.06 27.34 10.88
CA ASP A 59 -2.47 28.47 11.74
C ASP A 59 -2.77 29.75 10.94
N LYS A 60 -2.07 29.95 9.82
CA LYS A 60 -2.27 31.06 8.88
C LYS A 60 -3.25 30.72 7.76
N LEU A 61 -3.36 29.44 7.40
CA LEU A 61 -4.27 28.97 6.36
C LEU A 61 -5.72 28.96 6.85
N ALA A 62 -5.97 28.43 8.05
CA ALA A 62 -7.31 28.25 8.60
C ALA A 62 -8.13 29.57 8.65
N PRO A 63 -7.62 30.71 9.16
CA PRO A 63 -8.37 31.95 9.12
C PRO A 63 -8.69 32.46 7.70
N LYS A 64 -7.78 32.26 6.75
CA LYS A 64 -7.99 32.62 5.34
C LYS A 64 -9.05 31.75 4.70
N LEU A 65 -9.01 30.46 5.01
CA LEU A 65 -9.94 29.45 4.53
C LEU A 65 -11.34 29.75 5.04
N ILE A 66 -11.50 29.94 6.36
CA ILE A 66 -12.77 30.29 6.99
C ILE A 66 -13.36 31.56 6.34
N ARG A 67 -12.58 32.64 6.27
CA ARG A 67 -13.07 33.92 5.70
C ARG A 67 -13.53 33.82 4.25
N ARG A 68 -12.89 32.97 3.43
CA ARG A 68 -13.24 32.82 2.02
C ARG A 68 -14.36 31.80 1.82
N ALA A 69 -14.32 30.70 2.58
CA ALA A 69 -15.24 29.59 2.45
C ALA A 69 -16.63 29.90 3.05
N SER A 70 -16.72 30.75 4.10
CA SER A 70 -17.99 31.14 4.73
C SER A 70 -19.04 31.74 3.77
N LYS A 71 -18.59 32.17 2.59
CA LYS A 71 -19.49 32.75 1.57
C LYS A 71 -20.21 31.71 0.71
N LYS A 72 -19.87 30.41 0.79
CA LYS A 72 -20.28 29.41 -0.19
C LYS A 72 -20.92 28.13 0.37
N ASN A 73 -21.21 28.03 1.63
CA ASN A 73 -21.89 26.87 2.26
C ASN A 73 -21.30 25.50 1.82
N TYR A 74 -20.01 25.31 2.03
CA TYR A 74 -19.38 24.02 1.80
C TYR A 74 -19.83 22.99 2.81
N ILE A 75 -20.06 21.75 2.37
CA ILE A 75 -20.31 20.60 3.26
C ILE A 75 -19.01 19.88 3.66
N ALA A 76 -17.96 20.04 2.84
CA ALA A 76 -16.65 19.45 3.09
C ALA A 76 -15.53 20.36 2.57
N VAL A 77 -14.42 20.36 3.31
CA VAL A 77 -13.14 20.93 2.90
C VAL A 77 -12.13 19.82 2.89
N ILE A 78 -11.52 19.56 1.72
CA ILE A 78 -10.50 18.53 1.54
C ILE A 78 -9.13 19.22 1.46
N ILE A 79 -8.16 18.78 2.27
CA ILE A 79 -6.80 19.31 2.31
C ILE A 79 -5.81 18.20 1.92
N ASP A 80 -5.15 18.36 0.78
CA ASP A 80 -4.33 17.31 0.19
C ASP A 80 -2.97 17.83 -0.30
N PRO A 81 -1.87 17.34 0.32
CA PRO A 81 -1.74 16.63 1.61
C PRO A 81 -1.40 17.57 2.79
N ILE A 82 -1.67 17.17 4.02
CA ILE A 82 -1.46 18.02 5.19
C ILE A 82 0.00 18.30 5.53
N TYR A 83 0.95 17.44 5.15
CA TYR A 83 2.37 17.65 5.48
C TYR A 83 2.93 18.98 4.92
N LYS A 84 2.29 19.54 3.89
CA LYS A 84 2.66 20.84 3.31
C LYS A 84 2.31 22.03 4.20
N VAL A 85 1.44 21.86 5.19
CA VAL A 85 0.94 22.92 6.08
C VAL A 85 1.24 22.65 7.56
N ILE A 86 1.83 21.49 7.88
CA ILE A 86 2.35 21.18 9.21
C ILE A 86 3.55 22.07 9.50
N THR A 87 3.63 22.55 10.74
CA THR A 87 4.77 23.27 11.29
C THR A 87 5.17 22.65 12.62
N GLY A 88 6.47 22.60 12.87
CA GLY A 88 7.02 22.00 14.07
C GLY A 88 7.36 20.52 13.92
N ASP A 89 7.55 19.84 15.04
CA ASP A 89 7.90 18.43 15.09
C ASP A 89 6.64 17.56 15.05
N GLU A 90 6.49 16.78 13.99
CA GLU A 90 5.37 15.83 13.80
C GLU A 90 5.31 14.76 14.91
N ASN A 91 6.41 14.51 15.63
CA ASN A 91 6.45 13.55 16.74
C ASN A 91 6.04 14.17 18.08
N SER A 92 5.93 15.49 18.17
CA SER A 92 5.48 16.18 19.38
C SER A 92 3.97 16.14 19.47
N ALA A 93 3.46 15.45 20.49
CA ALA A 93 2.01 15.33 20.73
C ALA A 93 1.34 16.69 20.94
N ASP A 94 1.97 17.59 21.69
CA ASP A 94 1.40 18.93 21.99
C ASP A 94 1.31 19.79 20.73
N GLN A 95 2.36 19.78 19.89
CA GLN A 95 2.36 20.55 18.65
C GLN A 95 1.32 19.99 17.66
N MET A 96 1.19 18.68 17.59
CA MET A 96 0.20 18.04 16.72
C MET A 96 -1.23 18.22 17.23
N ALA A 97 -1.47 18.22 18.54
CA ALA A 97 -2.78 18.56 19.08
C ALA A 97 -3.16 20.02 18.75
N HIS A 98 -2.20 20.96 18.88
CA HIS A 98 -2.44 22.35 18.48
C HIS A 98 -2.72 22.49 16.97
N PHE A 99 -2.04 21.69 16.15
CA PHE A 99 -2.26 21.64 14.71
C PHE A 99 -3.66 21.09 14.38
N CYS A 100 -4.08 19.98 14.99
CA CYS A 100 -5.41 19.38 14.79
C CYS A 100 -6.54 20.31 15.22
N ASN A 101 -6.37 21.08 16.30
CA ASN A 101 -7.33 22.11 16.72
C ASN A 101 -7.62 23.18 15.65
N GLN A 102 -6.77 23.36 14.64
CA GLN A 102 -7.07 24.25 13.51
C GLN A 102 -8.15 23.66 12.61
N PHE A 103 -8.21 22.34 12.49
CA PHE A 103 -9.27 21.66 11.73
C PHE A 103 -10.61 21.80 12.44
N ASP A 104 -10.63 21.66 13.79
CA ASP A 104 -11.83 21.87 14.60
C ASP A 104 -12.40 23.26 14.43
N LYS A 105 -11.53 24.28 14.39
CA LYS A 105 -11.96 25.66 14.09
C LYS A 105 -12.62 25.76 12.70
N VAL A 106 -12.01 25.13 11.69
CA VAL A 106 -12.59 25.15 10.33
C VAL A 106 -13.94 24.44 10.32
N CYS A 107 -14.04 23.25 10.95
CA CYS A 107 -15.30 22.52 11.09
C CYS A 107 -16.38 23.37 11.76
N THR A 108 -16.07 23.97 12.91
CA THR A 108 -17.03 24.72 13.72
C THR A 108 -17.49 26.01 13.02
N GLU A 109 -16.55 26.79 12.50
CA GLU A 109 -16.83 28.08 11.87
C GLU A 109 -17.56 27.96 10.51
N LEU A 110 -17.32 26.87 9.80
CA LEU A 110 -17.95 26.65 8.48
C LEU A 110 -19.15 25.70 8.55
N GLY A 111 -19.34 24.98 9.64
CA GLY A 111 -20.38 23.94 9.74
C GLY A 111 -20.19 22.82 8.71
N CYS A 112 -18.93 22.42 8.42
CA CYS A 112 -18.60 21.45 7.39
C CYS A 112 -17.63 20.39 7.90
N ALA A 113 -17.56 19.24 7.23
CA ALA A 113 -16.52 18.24 7.48
C ALA A 113 -15.16 18.73 6.95
N VAL A 114 -14.07 18.42 7.66
CA VAL A 114 -12.72 18.56 7.14
C VAL A 114 -12.16 17.16 6.88
N ILE A 115 -11.68 16.93 5.66
CA ILE A 115 -11.03 15.70 5.22
C ILE A 115 -9.59 16.04 4.87
N TYR A 116 -8.63 15.33 5.44
CA TYR A 116 -7.24 15.55 5.10
C TYR A 116 -6.52 14.26 4.74
N CYS A 117 -5.57 14.37 3.80
CA CYS A 117 -4.72 13.27 3.36
C CYS A 117 -3.39 13.33 4.08
N HIS A 118 -2.97 12.20 4.65
CA HIS A 118 -1.70 12.05 5.33
C HIS A 118 -0.98 10.78 4.86
N HIS A 119 0.34 10.81 4.83
CA HIS A 119 1.13 9.65 4.42
C HIS A 119 1.38 8.68 5.57
N HIS A 120 1.58 7.42 5.23
CA HIS A 120 2.05 6.43 6.19
C HIS A 120 3.48 6.74 6.67
N SER A 121 3.78 6.34 7.90
CA SER A 121 5.14 6.34 8.42
C SER A 121 6.05 5.42 7.60
N LYS A 122 7.35 5.75 7.51
CA LYS A 122 8.33 4.90 6.82
C LYS A 122 8.43 3.52 7.47
N GLY A 123 8.64 2.49 6.66
CA GLY A 123 8.88 1.10 7.07
C GLY A 123 7.69 0.18 6.84
N ALA A 124 7.80 -1.07 7.35
CA ALA A 124 6.81 -2.11 7.18
C ALA A 124 5.43 -1.71 7.73
N GLN A 125 4.41 -1.84 6.92
CA GLN A 125 3.04 -1.48 7.28
C GLN A 125 2.17 -2.70 7.61
N GLY A 126 2.50 -3.89 7.08
CA GLY A 126 1.70 -5.10 7.24
C GLY A 126 1.47 -5.54 8.68
N GLY A 127 2.48 -5.35 9.56
CA GLY A 127 2.37 -5.68 10.98
C GLY A 127 1.77 -4.59 11.88
N LYS A 128 1.43 -3.40 11.35
CA LYS A 128 0.87 -2.30 12.10
C LYS A 128 -0.65 -2.30 12.03
N ARG A 129 -1.32 -1.86 13.12
CA ARG A 129 -2.74 -1.53 13.05
C ARG A 129 -2.94 -0.27 12.21
N SER A 130 -4.12 -0.09 11.60
CA SER A 130 -4.40 1.08 10.76
C SER A 130 -4.13 2.40 11.49
N MET A 131 -4.50 2.50 12.78
CA MET A 131 -4.22 3.69 13.60
C MET A 131 -2.72 3.96 13.84
N ASP A 132 -1.85 2.95 13.72
CA ASP A 132 -0.40 3.06 13.98
C ASP A 132 0.41 3.28 12.69
N ARG A 133 -0.26 3.33 11.53
CA ARG A 133 0.38 3.51 10.22
C ARG A 133 0.65 4.97 9.87
N ALA A 134 -0.14 5.90 10.41
CA ALA A 134 0.05 7.33 10.17
C ALA A 134 1.46 7.79 10.59
N SER A 135 2.06 8.69 9.81
CA SER A 135 3.33 9.32 10.16
C SER A 135 3.17 10.27 11.34
N GLY A 136 4.21 10.36 12.18
CA GLY A 136 4.26 11.31 13.28
C GLY A 136 3.59 10.83 14.57
N SER A 137 3.06 11.79 15.34
CA SER A 137 2.45 11.55 16.64
C SER A 137 1.16 10.75 16.56
N GLY A 138 0.90 9.88 17.53
CA GLY A 138 -0.37 9.16 17.69
C GLY A 138 -1.62 10.05 17.83
N VAL A 139 -1.48 11.37 17.86
CA VAL A 139 -2.59 12.34 17.81
C VAL A 139 -3.39 12.16 16.53
N PHE A 140 -2.71 12.02 15.37
CA PHE A 140 -3.38 11.81 14.08
C PHE A 140 -4.26 10.55 14.01
N ALA A 141 -4.00 9.59 14.89
CA ALA A 141 -4.81 8.38 14.98
C ALA A 141 -6.01 8.49 15.91
N ARG A 142 -5.96 9.43 16.90
CA ARG A 142 -6.95 9.54 17.97
C ARG A 142 -7.86 10.74 17.83
N ASP A 143 -7.39 11.80 17.18
CA ASP A 143 -8.12 13.06 17.06
C ASP A 143 -9.28 12.98 16.04
N PRO A 144 -9.11 12.41 14.83
CA PRO A 144 -10.17 12.35 13.84
C PRO A 144 -11.38 11.52 14.29
N ASP A 145 -12.58 11.91 13.85
CA ASP A 145 -13.80 11.12 14.04
C ASP A 145 -13.83 9.86 13.16
N ALA A 146 -13.14 9.92 12.03
CA ALA A 146 -12.97 8.79 11.11
C ALA A 146 -11.56 8.78 10.52
N LEU A 147 -10.90 7.63 10.60
CA LEU A 147 -9.65 7.33 9.93
C LEU A 147 -9.90 6.27 8.88
N LEU A 148 -9.58 6.57 7.63
CA LEU A 148 -9.56 5.60 6.53
C LEU A 148 -8.11 5.36 6.13
N ASP A 149 -7.68 4.14 6.25
CA ASP A 149 -6.32 3.69 5.96
C ASP A 149 -6.31 2.92 4.65
N LEU A 150 -5.53 3.38 3.68
CA LEU A 150 -5.40 2.79 2.36
C LEU A 150 -4.02 2.17 2.22
N SER A 151 -3.94 0.84 2.19
CA SER A 151 -2.70 0.08 2.10
C SER A 151 -2.62 -0.71 0.81
N GLU A 152 -1.46 -0.69 0.17
CA GLU A 152 -1.20 -1.53 -1.01
C GLU A 152 -1.05 -3.00 -0.59
N LEU A 153 -1.59 -3.90 -1.42
CA LEU A 153 -1.53 -5.34 -1.22
C LEU A 153 -0.45 -5.94 -2.12
N ASP A 154 0.28 -6.91 -1.57
CA ASP A 154 1.26 -7.70 -2.34
C ASP A 154 0.52 -8.73 -3.21
N ILE A 155 0.71 -8.64 -4.52
CA ILE A 155 0.10 -9.53 -5.50
C ILE A 155 1.14 -10.54 -5.97
N SER A 156 0.92 -11.82 -5.70
CA SER A 156 1.81 -12.89 -6.15
C SER A 156 1.79 -13.04 -7.67
N ASP A 157 2.91 -13.49 -8.25
CA ASP A 157 2.99 -13.81 -9.69
C ASP A 157 1.97 -14.88 -10.10
N SER A 158 1.63 -15.81 -9.21
CA SER A 158 0.59 -16.82 -9.45
C SER A 158 -0.79 -16.20 -9.61
N LEU A 159 -1.11 -15.18 -8.81
CA LEU A 159 -2.39 -14.49 -8.90
C LEU A 159 -2.47 -13.63 -10.18
N TYR A 160 -1.39 -12.93 -10.53
CA TYR A 160 -1.33 -12.24 -11.84
C TYR A 160 -1.53 -13.22 -12.99
N LYS A 161 -0.88 -14.38 -12.96
CA LYS A 161 -1.02 -15.40 -13.97
C LYS A 161 -2.46 -15.91 -14.08
N GLN A 162 -3.11 -16.17 -12.96
CA GLN A 162 -4.52 -16.55 -12.93
C GLN A 162 -5.40 -15.48 -13.59
N GLN A 163 -5.21 -14.20 -13.24
CA GLN A 163 -5.99 -13.10 -13.81
C GLN A 163 -5.74 -12.91 -15.32
N GLU A 164 -4.51 -13.14 -15.78
CA GLU A 164 -4.18 -13.17 -17.21
C GLU A 164 -4.92 -14.31 -17.92
N ASP A 165 -4.92 -15.50 -17.35
CA ASP A 165 -5.55 -16.69 -17.91
C ASP A 165 -7.08 -16.53 -18.01
N GLU A 166 -7.73 -16.03 -16.96
CA GLU A 166 -9.15 -15.67 -16.97
C GLU A 166 -9.46 -14.61 -18.05
N THR A 167 -8.58 -13.62 -18.19
CA THR A 167 -8.72 -12.54 -19.18
C THR A 167 -8.61 -13.08 -20.61
N VAL A 168 -7.68 -14.00 -20.87
CA VAL A 168 -7.55 -14.68 -22.17
C VAL A 168 -8.84 -15.42 -22.51
N CYS A 169 -9.33 -16.24 -21.60
CA CYS A 169 -10.56 -17.03 -21.80
C CYS A 169 -11.75 -16.11 -22.12
N ARG A 170 -11.94 -15.05 -21.33
CA ARG A 170 -13.03 -14.08 -21.51
C ARG A 170 -12.94 -13.34 -22.85
N ILE A 171 -11.73 -12.97 -23.31
CA ILE A 171 -11.56 -12.30 -24.62
C ILE A 171 -11.88 -13.29 -25.74
N CYS A 172 -11.37 -14.50 -25.66
CA CYS A 172 -11.66 -15.54 -26.65
C CYS A 172 -13.18 -15.78 -26.75
N GLU A 173 -13.86 -15.95 -25.61
CA GLU A 173 -15.31 -16.13 -25.56
C GLU A 173 -16.06 -14.92 -26.19
N ASN A 174 -15.68 -13.70 -25.83
CA ASN A 174 -16.30 -12.50 -26.37
C ASN A 174 -16.12 -12.36 -27.89
N TRP A 175 -14.95 -12.76 -28.42
CA TRP A 175 -14.72 -12.79 -29.85
C TRP A 175 -15.54 -13.88 -30.55
N MET A 176 -15.67 -15.06 -29.95
CA MET A 176 -16.52 -16.11 -30.49
C MET A 176 -17.98 -15.69 -30.54
N ARG A 177 -18.52 -15.08 -29.46
CA ARG A 177 -19.90 -14.59 -29.38
C ARG A 177 -20.26 -13.52 -30.43
N ARG A 178 -19.27 -12.81 -30.99
CA ARG A 178 -19.50 -11.85 -32.10
C ARG A 178 -19.87 -12.51 -33.40
N PHE A 179 -19.38 -13.73 -33.65
CA PHE A 179 -19.54 -14.44 -34.90
C PHE A 179 -20.49 -15.65 -34.83
N TYR A 180 -20.66 -16.18 -33.62
CA TYR A 180 -21.47 -17.37 -33.38
C TYR A 180 -22.55 -17.07 -32.33
N ARG A 181 -23.82 -17.39 -32.67
CA ARG A 181 -24.96 -17.17 -31.77
C ARG A 181 -24.95 -18.13 -30.58
N ASN A 182 -24.52 -19.36 -30.81
CA ASN A 182 -24.45 -20.42 -29.80
C ASN A 182 -23.00 -20.90 -29.70
N THR A 183 -22.27 -20.45 -28.69
CA THR A 183 -20.89 -20.86 -28.42
C THR A 183 -20.83 -22.18 -27.66
N ASP A 184 -21.90 -22.61 -27.01
CA ASP A 184 -21.97 -23.84 -26.22
C ASP A 184 -21.81 -25.10 -27.07
N ASP A 185 -22.13 -25.03 -28.38
CA ASP A 185 -21.88 -26.10 -29.32
C ASP A 185 -20.42 -26.22 -29.77
N LEU A 186 -19.60 -25.19 -29.50
CA LEU A 186 -18.22 -25.08 -29.96
C LEU A 186 -17.20 -25.29 -28.85
N CYS A 187 -17.57 -25.04 -27.60
CA CYS A 187 -16.69 -25.17 -26.43
C CYS A 187 -17.47 -25.67 -25.22
N SER A 188 -16.87 -26.62 -24.51
CA SER A 188 -17.40 -27.11 -23.23
C SER A 188 -17.13 -26.11 -22.11
N GLN A 189 -17.77 -26.31 -20.94
CA GLN A 189 -17.53 -25.49 -19.75
C GLN A 189 -16.05 -25.56 -19.29
N ASP A 190 -15.40 -26.73 -19.44
CA ASP A 190 -13.99 -26.91 -19.11
C ASP A 190 -13.06 -26.17 -20.09
N ASP A 191 -13.45 -26.08 -21.36
CA ASP A 191 -12.70 -25.30 -22.36
C ASP A 191 -12.72 -23.82 -22.04
N LEU A 192 -13.87 -23.27 -21.57
CA LEU A 192 -14.05 -21.85 -21.25
C LEU A 192 -13.12 -21.34 -20.14
N VAL A 193 -12.59 -22.22 -19.29
CA VAL A 193 -11.65 -21.88 -18.22
C VAL A 193 -10.20 -22.26 -18.55
N THR A 194 -9.96 -22.84 -19.74
CA THR A 194 -8.63 -23.30 -20.17
C THR A 194 -8.07 -22.43 -21.30
N PRO A 195 -7.12 -21.51 -21.03
CA PRO A 195 -6.60 -20.55 -22.03
C PRO A 195 -6.09 -21.22 -23.31
N ALA A 196 -5.32 -22.32 -23.18
CA ALA A 196 -4.76 -23.03 -24.33
C ALA A 196 -5.87 -23.59 -25.23
N LYS A 197 -6.93 -24.15 -24.64
CA LYS A 197 -8.08 -24.67 -25.39
C LYS A 197 -8.87 -23.55 -26.05
N MET A 198 -9.12 -22.44 -25.35
CA MET A 198 -9.81 -21.30 -25.93
C MET A 198 -9.05 -20.69 -27.11
N LEU A 199 -7.73 -20.63 -27.04
CA LEU A 199 -6.89 -20.18 -28.15
C LEU A 199 -6.94 -21.18 -29.36
N GLU A 200 -6.92 -22.49 -29.11
CA GLU A 200 -7.06 -23.50 -30.13
C GLU A 200 -8.42 -23.41 -30.85
N ILE A 201 -9.52 -23.31 -30.09
CA ILE A 201 -10.88 -23.18 -30.60
C ILE A 201 -11.03 -21.90 -31.42
N THR A 202 -10.60 -20.76 -30.89
CA THR A 202 -10.69 -19.48 -31.60
C THR A 202 -9.83 -19.46 -32.86
N HIS A 203 -8.65 -20.08 -32.85
CA HIS A 203 -7.82 -20.25 -34.08
C HIS A 203 -8.52 -21.07 -35.14
N LYS A 204 -9.25 -22.11 -34.74
CA LYS A 204 -9.98 -22.99 -35.65
C LYS A 204 -11.20 -22.33 -36.31
N TYR A 205 -11.95 -21.54 -35.53
CA TYR A 205 -13.25 -21.04 -35.94
C TYR A 205 -13.26 -19.57 -36.41
N LEU A 206 -12.31 -18.72 -35.96
CA LEU A 206 -12.23 -17.35 -36.43
C LEU A 206 -11.47 -17.20 -37.75
N HIS A 207 -11.90 -16.23 -38.54
CA HIS A 207 -11.12 -15.84 -39.73
C HIS A 207 -9.72 -15.34 -39.30
N PRO A 208 -8.63 -15.63 -40.04
CA PRO A 208 -7.26 -15.28 -39.68
C PRO A 208 -7.05 -13.83 -39.27
N ASN A 209 -7.70 -12.87 -39.94
CA ASN A 209 -7.63 -11.43 -39.58
C ASN A 209 -8.30 -11.14 -38.25
N SER A 210 -9.45 -11.77 -37.97
CA SER A 210 -10.16 -11.65 -36.70
C SER A 210 -9.36 -12.22 -35.53
N TYR A 211 -8.75 -13.41 -35.76
CA TYR A 211 -7.86 -14.02 -34.78
C TYR A 211 -6.65 -13.14 -34.46
N LYS A 212 -6.01 -12.53 -35.48
CA LYS A 212 -4.90 -11.61 -35.28
C LYS A 212 -5.31 -10.37 -34.44
N LEU A 213 -6.48 -9.79 -34.70
CA LEU A 213 -7.01 -8.69 -33.90
C LEU A 213 -7.30 -9.12 -32.47
N MET A 214 -7.90 -10.29 -32.27
CA MET A 214 -8.13 -10.87 -30.96
C MET A 214 -6.82 -11.05 -30.17
N MET A 215 -5.76 -11.55 -30.81
CA MET A 215 -4.45 -11.68 -30.16
C MET A 215 -3.89 -10.32 -29.72
N THR A 216 -4.08 -9.26 -30.52
CA THR A 216 -3.72 -7.90 -30.12
C THR A 216 -4.52 -7.40 -28.89
N ASP A 217 -5.81 -7.75 -28.82
CA ASP A 217 -6.65 -7.41 -27.66
C ASP A 217 -6.20 -8.19 -26.42
N ILE A 218 -5.80 -9.46 -26.57
CA ILE A 218 -5.23 -10.28 -25.49
C ILE A 218 -3.94 -9.64 -24.95
N ASP A 219 -3.01 -9.26 -25.82
CA ASP A 219 -1.74 -8.66 -25.40
C ASP A 219 -1.96 -7.35 -24.62
N LYS A 220 -2.84 -6.49 -25.12
CA LYS A 220 -3.24 -5.25 -24.42
C LYS A 220 -3.86 -5.54 -23.07
N ALA A 221 -4.74 -6.53 -22.98
CA ALA A 221 -5.44 -6.84 -21.75
C ALA A 221 -4.52 -7.50 -20.72
N LYS A 222 -3.58 -8.36 -21.13
CA LYS A 222 -2.53 -8.89 -20.24
C LYS A 222 -1.66 -7.77 -19.66
N LEU A 223 -1.25 -6.82 -20.51
CA LEU A 223 -0.51 -5.65 -20.03
C LEU A 223 -1.33 -4.83 -19.03
N ALA A 224 -2.63 -4.64 -19.28
CA ALA A 224 -3.52 -3.96 -18.33
C ALA A 224 -3.62 -4.71 -17.01
N VAL A 225 -3.73 -6.04 -17.02
CA VAL A 225 -3.70 -6.87 -15.79
C VAL A 225 -2.41 -6.68 -15.01
N ARG A 226 -1.25 -6.68 -15.68
CA ARG A 226 0.05 -6.46 -15.03
C ARG A 226 0.25 -5.07 -14.46
N ASN A 227 -0.43 -4.08 -15.02
CA ASN A 227 -0.35 -2.69 -14.55
C ASN A 227 -1.33 -2.37 -13.40
N ARG A 228 -2.18 -3.32 -13.00
CA ARG A 228 -3.06 -3.17 -11.85
C ARG A 228 -2.26 -3.25 -10.56
N THR A 229 -2.65 -2.46 -9.60
CA THR A 229 -2.26 -2.63 -8.20
C THR A 229 -3.48 -2.96 -7.35
N ALA A 230 -3.27 -3.58 -6.22
CA ALA A 230 -4.34 -3.95 -5.31
C ALA A 230 -4.22 -3.18 -4.00
N TRP A 231 -5.34 -2.81 -3.43
CA TRP A 231 -5.41 -1.95 -2.25
C TRP A 231 -6.44 -2.45 -1.26
N ARG A 232 -6.22 -2.17 0.01
CA ARG A 232 -7.15 -2.45 1.11
C ARG A 232 -7.50 -1.17 1.83
N ILE A 233 -8.80 -0.92 2.01
CA ILE A 233 -9.29 0.12 2.92
C ILE A 233 -9.62 -0.54 4.25
N GLU A 234 -9.04 -0.02 5.32
CA GLU A 234 -9.44 -0.28 6.70
C GLU A 234 -9.94 1.01 7.32
N GLY A 235 -10.87 0.94 8.25
CA GLY A 235 -11.42 2.13 8.89
C GLY A 235 -11.49 2.00 10.40
N THR A 236 -11.22 3.11 11.07
CA THR A 236 -11.51 3.31 12.48
C THR A 236 -12.46 4.48 12.60
N LEU A 237 -13.65 4.23 13.13
CA LEU A 237 -14.72 5.22 13.30
C LEU A 237 -14.95 5.43 14.79
N ARG A 238 -15.06 6.69 15.23
CA ARG A 238 -15.23 7.02 16.67
C ARG A 238 -16.62 6.59 17.17
N GLU A 239 -17.65 6.88 16.40
CA GLU A 239 -19.06 6.70 16.83
C GLU A 239 -19.76 5.52 16.17
N PHE A 240 -19.12 4.87 15.20
CA PHE A 240 -19.74 3.78 14.43
C PHE A 240 -18.99 2.47 14.59
N PRO A 241 -19.68 1.33 14.46
CA PRO A 241 -19.03 0.03 14.45
C PRO A 241 -17.96 -0.06 13.35
N LYS A 242 -16.90 -0.80 13.65
CA LYS A 242 -15.85 -1.10 12.67
C LYS A 242 -16.46 -1.87 11.50
N PHE A 243 -16.18 -1.45 10.28
CA PHE A 243 -16.55 -2.20 9.08
C PHE A 243 -15.46 -3.20 8.68
N ALA A 244 -15.85 -4.21 7.91
CA ALA A 244 -14.90 -5.19 7.37
C ALA A 244 -13.95 -4.52 6.37
N PRO A 245 -12.65 -4.90 6.35
CA PRO A 245 -11.73 -4.41 5.34
C PRO A 245 -12.26 -4.60 3.92
N LEU A 246 -12.12 -3.59 3.08
CA LEU A 246 -12.55 -3.62 1.70
C LEU A 246 -11.33 -3.71 0.78
N ASN A 247 -11.25 -4.76 -0.01
CA ASN A 247 -10.20 -4.92 -1.00
C ASN A 247 -10.63 -4.35 -2.36
N MET A 248 -9.69 -3.72 -3.06
CA MET A 248 -9.95 -3.04 -4.33
C MET A 248 -8.80 -3.26 -5.31
N TRP A 249 -9.13 -3.32 -6.57
CA TRP A 249 -8.20 -3.17 -7.68
C TRP A 249 -8.07 -1.70 -8.06
N PHE A 250 -6.87 -1.21 -8.28
CA PHE A 250 -6.65 0.08 -8.91
C PHE A 250 -6.47 -0.11 -10.42
N ASP A 251 -7.54 0.18 -11.14
CA ASP A 251 -7.56 0.30 -12.60
C ASP A 251 -7.49 1.80 -12.94
N TYR A 252 -6.30 2.29 -13.25
CA TYR A 252 -6.12 3.72 -13.47
C TYR A 252 -7.27 4.32 -14.30
N PRO A 253 -7.89 5.40 -13.84
CA PRO A 253 -7.57 6.23 -12.67
C PRO A 253 -8.47 5.97 -11.43
N VAL A 254 -9.15 4.84 -11.35
CA VAL A 254 -10.13 4.56 -10.28
C VAL A 254 -9.86 3.27 -9.53
N HIS A 255 -10.24 3.25 -8.27
CA HIS A 255 -10.32 2.02 -7.48
C HIS A 255 -11.67 1.36 -7.70
N ARG A 256 -11.68 0.03 -7.88
CA ARG A 256 -12.87 -0.79 -8.04
C ARG A 256 -12.88 -1.90 -7.00
N GLU A 257 -14.01 -2.07 -6.34
CA GLU A 257 -14.19 -3.12 -5.34
C GLU A 257 -13.92 -4.51 -5.93
N ASP A 258 -13.20 -5.34 -5.19
CA ASP A 258 -13.03 -6.76 -5.48
C ASP A 258 -14.28 -7.55 -5.06
N THR A 259 -15.32 -7.48 -5.87
CA THR A 259 -16.62 -8.13 -5.59
C THR A 259 -16.55 -9.66 -5.65
N VAL A 260 -15.53 -10.21 -6.30
CA VAL A 260 -15.33 -11.67 -6.46
C VAL A 260 -14.52 -12.25 -5.31
N GLY A 261 -13.75 -11.42 -4.60
CA GLY A 261 -12.94 -11.84 -3.46
C GLY A 261 -11.58 -12.43 -3.84
N VAL A 262 -11.07 -12.11 -5.02
CA VAL A 262 -9.76 -12.57 -5.51
C VAL A 262 -8.61 -12.09 -4.61
N LEU A 263 -8.76 -10.90 -4.00
CA LEU A 263 -7.76 -10.29 -3.12
C LEU A 263 -7.92 -10.68 -1.65
N LYS A 264 -8.81 -11.60 -1.30
CA LYS A 264 -9.14 -11.93 0.09
C LYS A 264 -7.93 -12.36 0.90
N ASP A 265 -7.06 -13.16 0.29
CA ASP A 265 -5.90 -13.75 0.95
C ASP A 265 -4.59 -12.98 0.69
N CYS A 266 -4.67 -11.82 0.00
CA CYS A 266 -3.51 -10.95 -0.18
C CYS A 266 -3.17 -10.21 1.11
N GLU A 267 -1.88 -10.14 1.41
CA GLU A 267 -1.35 -9.39 2.56
C GLU A 267 -0.98 -7.97 2.13
N VAL A 268 -0.91 -7.05 3.12
CA VAL A 268 -0.43 -5.69 2.89
C VAL A 268 1.06 -5.74 2.52
N GLU A 269 1.42 -5.03 1.45
CA GLU A 269 2.79 -4.96 0.97
C GLU A 269 3.73 -4.46 2.08
N ASP A 270 4.74 -5.27 2.37
CA ASP A 270 5.77 -4.94 3.33
C ASP A 270 6.98 -4.42 2.56
N ILE A 271 7.14 -3.09 2.50
CA ILE A 271 8.29 -2.41 1.86
C ILE A 271 9.61 -2.70 2.61
N THR A 272 9.65 -3.73 3.43
CA THR A 272 10.89 -4.18 4.05
C THR A 272 11.78 -4.85 3.00
N PRO A 273 13.03 -4.39 2.84
CA PRO A 273 13.97 -5.05 1.94
C PRO A 273 14.04 -6.55 2.23
N ASN A 274 14.11 -7.39 1.19
CA ASN A 274 14.10 -8.85 1.31
C ASN A 274 15.12 -9.41 2.32
N TRP A 275 16.25 -8.72 2.54
CA TRP A 275 17.22 -9.09 3.56
C TRP A 275 16.68 -8.94 5.01
N LYS A 276 15.71 -8.01 5.26
CA LYS A 276 15.02 -7.90 6.56
C LYS A 276 13.84 -8.89 6.67
N LYS A 277 13.16 -9.26 5.58
CA LYS A 277 12.10 -10.30 5.61
C LYS A 277 12.65 -11.65 6.08
N ASN A 278 13.89 -11.96 5.72
CA ASN A 278 14.57 -13.18 6.21
C ASN A 278 14.92 -13.16 7.71
N PHE A 279 14.98 -11.97 8.34
CA PHE A 279 15.19 -11.85 9.79
C PHE A 279 13.90 -12.02 10.61
N SER A 280 12.72 -11.92 9.99
CA SER A 280 11.43 -12.00 10.71
C SER A 280 10.89 -13.43 10.90
N LYS A 281 11.39 -14.43 10.16
CA LYS A 281 11.17 -15.82 10.53
C LYS A 281 11.92 -16.07 11.84
N LYS A 282 11.18 -16.22 12.94
CA LYS A 282 11.79 -16.63 14.22
C LYS A 282 12.54 -17.94 13.98
N LYS A 283 13.87 -17.83 13.81
CA LYS A 283 14.73 -19.00 13.69
C LYS A 283 14.50 -19.91 14.89
N THR A 284 14.42 -21.19 14.65
CA THR A 284 14.33 -22.18 15.72
C THR A 284 15.56 -22.07 16.62
N ASN A 285 15.47 -22.55 17.85
CA ASN A 285 16.62 -22.54 18.76
C ASN A 285 17.83 -23.33 18.18
N GLU A 286 17.55 -24.36 17.39
CA GLU A 286 18.56 -25.17 16.70
C GLU A 286 19.27 -24.38 15.58
N GLU A 287 18.52 -23.66 14.74
CA GLU A 287 19.08 -22.79 13.69
C GLU A 287 19.95 -21.68 14.28
N ARG A 288 19.50 -21.06 15.38
CA ARG A 288 20.28 -20.03 16.09
C ARG A 288 21.56 -20.59 16.70
N SER A 289 21.52 -21.81 17.23
CA SER A 289 22.69 -22.49 17.78
C SER A 289 23.70 -22.81 16.68
N LYS A 290 23.22 -23.32 15.53
CA LYS A 290 24.06 -23.62 14.37
C LYS A 290 24.78 -22.38 13.83
N GLU A 291 24.05 -21.27 13.65
CA GLU A 291 24.63 -20.00 13.20
C GLU A 291 25.67 -19.44 14.17
N ARG A 292 25.44 -19.57 15.48
CA ARG A 292 26.44 -19.16 16.48
C ARG A 292 27.73 -19.97 16.37
N LYS A 293 27.61 -21.27 16.14
CA LYS A 293 28.77 -22.17 15.96
C LYS A 293 29.54 -21.80 14.69
N GLU A 294 28.83 -21.66 13.54
CA GLU A 294 29.44 -21.24 12.28
C GLU A 294 30.09 -19.84 12.38
N SER A 295 29.43 -18.90 13.09
CA SER A 295 29.99 -17.55 13.31
C SER A 295 31.28 -17.56 14.12
N ILE A 296 31.38 -18.40 15.16
CA ILE A 296 32.58 -18.57 15.96
C ILE A 296 33.70 -19.23 15.16
N GLU A 297 33.42 -20.28 14.42
CA GLU A 297 34.40 -20.98 13.58
C GLU A 297 34.99 -20.05 12.50
N THR A 298 34.11 -19.28 11.83
CA THR A 298 34.52 -18.29 10.81
C THR A 298 35.40 -17.20 11.42
N ALA A 299 34.96 -16.63 12.55
CA ALA A 299 35.73 -15.59 13.24
C ALA A 299 37.07 -16.10 13.74
N PHE A 300 37.09 -17.28 14.33
CA PHE A 300 38.35 -17.91 14.81
C PHE A 300 39.32 -18.15 13.66
N SER A 301 38.84 -18.66 12.52
CA SER A 301 39.69 -18.86 11.34
C SER A 301 40.24 -17.53 10.78
N GLY A 302 39.53 -16.40 10.96
CA GLY A 302 39.97 -15.10 10.51
C GLY A 302 40.98 -14.37 11.40
N VAL A 303 40.98 -14.65 12.73
CA VAL A 303 41.82 -13.89 13.71
C VAL A 303 42.86 -14.74 14.44
N GLN A 304 42.81 -16.07 14.28
CA GLN A 304 43.75 -16.95 15.00
C GLN A 304 45.21 -16.78 14.55
N GLU A 305 46.13 -16.80 15.52
CA GLU A 305 47.56 -16.93 15.30
C GLU A 305 48.10 -18.17 16.07
N ASN A 306 48.76 -19.04 15.35
CA ASN A 306 49.30 -20.32 15.93
C ASN A 306 48.25 -21.17 16.67
N GLY A 307 46.98 -21.19 16.18
CA GLY A 307 45.93 -22.02 16.74
C GLY A 307 45.23 -21.42 17.98
N LYS A 308 45.50 -20.16 18.33
CA LYS A 308 44.84 -19.44 19.43
C LYS A 308 44.59 -17.99 19.09
N CYS A 309 43.63 -17.34 19.77
CA CYS A 309 43.35 -15.91 19.68
C CYS A 309 42.76 -15.38 20.99
N ARG A 310 42.72 -14.05 21.15
CA ARG A 310 42.06 -13.41 22.29
C ARG A 310 40.57 -13.35 22.10
N ILE A 311 39.80 -13.50 23.17
CA ILE A 311 38.34 -13.38 23.13
C ILE A 311 37.93 -11.96 22.70
N SER A 312 38.73 -10.92 23.02
CA SER A 312 38.51 -9.55 22.57
C SER A 312 38.56 -9.40 21.04
N GLU A 313 39.51 -10.10 20.38
CA GLU A 313 39.64 -10.07 18.91
C GLU A 313 38.44 -10.75 18.21
N LEU A 314 38.00 -11.90 18.77
CA LEU A 314 36.75 -12.53 18.30
C LEU A 314 35.52 -11.65 18.54
N ALA A 315 35.48 -10.95 19.67
CA ALA A 315 34.39 -10.05 20.01
C ALA A 315 34.28 -8.86 19.04
N GLU A 316 35.43 -8.30 18.68
CA GLU A 316 35.53 -7.23 17.68
C GLU A 316 35.13 -7.75 16.30
N TYR A 317 35.61 -8.89 15.85
CA TYR A 317 35.31 -9.50 14.56
C TYR A 317 33.80 -9.81 14.41
N ILE A 318 33.17 -10.34 15.47
CA ILE A 318 31.73 -10.72 15.47
C ILE A 318 30.82 -9.50 15.76
N GLY A 319 31.39 -8.41 16.29
CA GLY A 319 30.60 -7.22 16.69
C GLY A 319 29.71 -7.49 17.92
N LYS A 320 30.23 -8.30 18.92
CA LYS A 320 29.54 -8.64 20.15
C LYS A 320 30.44 -8.38 21.38
N SER A 321 29.83 -8.36 22.56
CA SER A 321 30.62 -8.24 23.79
C SER A 321 31.41 -9.55 24.08
N GLU A 322 32.58 -9.44 24.71
CA GLU A 322 33.41 -10.57 25.11
C GLU A 322 32.63 -11.61 25.96
N LYS A 323 31.74 -11.11 26.84
CA LYS A 323 30.85 -11.97 27.64
C LYS A 323 29.93 -12.83 26.75
N THR A 324 29.44 -12.25 25.65
CA THR A 324 28.58 -12.96 24.69
C THR A 324 29.36 -13.99 23.90
N VAL A 325 30.57 -13.62 23.44
CA VAL A 325 31.46 -14.53 22.70
C VAL A 325 31.94 -15.66 23.58
N GLY A 326 32.29 -15.40 24.83
CA GLY A 326 32.65 -16.45 25.79
C GLY A 326 31.51 -17.46 26.03
N ARG A 327 30.25 -17.00 26.04
CA ARG A 327 29.11 -17.91 26.08
C ARG A 327 28.97 -18.75 24.81
N TYR A 328 29.19 -18.16 23.63
CA TYR A 328 29.12 -18.87 22.35
C TYR A 328 30.21 -19.93 22.22
N LEU A 329 31.44 -19.64 22.65
CA LEU A 329 32.57 -20.62 22.71
C LEU A 329 32.23 -21.80 23.60
N LYS A 330 31.63 -21.56 24.80
CA LYS A 330 31.16 -22.62 25.70
C LYS A 330 30.01 -23.44 25.08
N GLU A 331 29.05 -22.80 24.39
CA GLU A 331 27.94 -23.47 23.70
C GLU A 331 28.45 -24.32 22.52
N HIS A 332 29.52 -23.87 21.86
CA HIS A 332 30.17 -24.63 20.78
C HIS A 332 30.81 -25.92 21.27
N GLY A 333 31.48 -25.86 22.42
CA GLY A 333 32.11 -27.02 23.09
C GLY A 333 33.44 -27.46 22.53
N GLY A 334 33.82 -27.05 21.31
CA GLY A 334 35.08 -27.42 20.64
C GLY A 334 36.28 -26.53 20.94
N PHE A 335 36.11 -25.52 21.82
CA PHE A 335 37.17 -24.57 22.19
C PHE A 335 37.54 -24.71 23.66
N TRP A 336 38.80 -24.50 23.96
CA TRP A 336 39.29 -24.24 25.33
C TRP A 336 39.30 -22.72 25.56
N ILE A 337 39.14 -22.28 26.81
CA ILE A 337 39.16 -20.88 27.22
C ILE A 337 40.01 -20.78 28.49
N GLU A 338 41.08 -20.02 28.45
CA GLU A 338 41.99 -19.77 29.60
C GLU A 338 42.49 -18.32 29.51
N GLU A 339 42.48 -17.60 30.61
CA GLU A 339 43.05 -16.23 30.79
C GLU A 339 42.71 -15.23 29.70
N GLY A 340 41.48 -15.30 29.10
CA GLY A 340 41.05 -14.39 28.03
C GLY A 340 41.49 -14.80 26.62
N GLU A 341 42.17 -15.92 26.48
CA GLU A 341 42.50 -16.57 25.21
C GLU A 341 41.61 -17.79 24.96
N CYS A 342 41.47 -18.19 23.71
CA CYS A 342 40.78 -19.40 23.30
C CYS A 342 41.49 -20.08 22.12
N GLY A 343 41.30 -21.38 21.99
CA GLY A 343 41.82 -22.16 20.88
C GLY A 343 41.04 -23.48 20.73
N LEU A 344 41.25 -24.19 19.62
CA LEU A 344 40.63 -25.48 19.39
C LEU A 344 41.16 -26.51 20.40
N LYS A 345 40.25 -27.32 20.96
CA LYS A 345 40.64 -28.48 21.78
C LYS A 345 41.33 -29.52 20.90
N ALA A 346 42.45 -30.07 21.35
CA ALA A 346 43.05 -31.25 20.71
C ALA A 346 42.00 -32.39 20.69
N GLN A 347 41.82 -33.01 19.52
CA GLN A 347 40.93 -34.16 19.38
C GLN A 347 41.51 -35.37 20.12
#